data_58d15086aa98340ecf96191634308c47
#
_entry.id   58d15086aa98340ecf96191634308c47
#
_cell.length_a   1.000
_cell.length_b   1.000
_cell.length_c   1.000
_cell.angle_alpha   90.00
_cell.angle_beta   90.00
_cell.angle_gamma   90.00
#
_symmetry.space_group_name_H-M   'P 1'
#
loop_
_entity.id
_entity.type
_entity.pdbx_description
1 polymer ?
#
loop_
_entity_poly.entity_id
_entity_poly.type
_entity_poly.pdbx_seq_one_letter_code
_entity_poly.pdbx_strand_id
1 'polypeptide(L)'
;AKQRRMTSIVSNQIYEREKSSKLMINILSHIVEFRNGESGLHVLHIQTITEMLLRQLVQKENNRYALSKEQIRMITTASALHDIGKISIPDEILNKPGRLTAEEFAVIKGHSMAGANMLSELPLDQKEEPLVKTAYEICRWHHERYDGGGYPDGLKGEEIPVSAQVVALADVYDALTSERCYKDAYSHEKAIEMILAGQCGAFNPLMLECLLDISSSLKKKMGYKSKERYEQTDLSDIASRFHDFEMDSSEKIVQQLEFERMRYNFLAEGSRNIVFTYTISPPLLTFNQAGCKRSGITEPSFSPLQSGVLKDLVEEQSLKRLIRKITQATRETPDVTSNLLLTDGKNPCHYRCQCRVIWTDGAEKGYTGVVGKLTDITDDYMVMENVREEGLKVLEKDRSAEFSGFYDRFKKCGFSTDGTEAWL
;
A
#
# COMPACT_ATOMS: atom_id res chain seq x y z
N ALA A 1 -19.68 -36.06 22.10
CA ALA A 1 -18.35 -35.38 22.20
C ALA A 1 -17.67 -35.25 20.82
N LYS A 2 -17.54 -36.34 20.02
CA LYS A 2 -16.87 -36.34 18.70
C LYS A 2 -17.52 -35.39 17.72
N GLN A 3 -18.86 -35.38 17.62
CA GLN A 3 -19.62 -34.55 16.69
C GLN A 3 -19.47 -33.04 17.01
N ARG A 4 -19.55 -32.65 18.31
CA ARG A 4 -19.31 -31.25 18.71
C ARG A 4 -17.89 -30.77 18.41
N ARG A 5 -16.89 -31.65 18.58
CA ARG A 5 -15.50 -31.32 18.25
C ARG A 5 -15.28 -31.15 16.74
N MET A 6 -15.95 -31.99 15.94
CA MET A 6 -15.90 -31.89 14.45
C MET A 6 -16.56 -30.61 13.96
N THR A 7 -17.75 -30.25 14.48
CA THR A 7 -18.44 -28.99 14.17
C THR A 7 -17.59 -27.79 14.53
N SER A 8 -16.93 -27.78 15.68
CA SER A 8 -16.02 -26.71 16.11
C SER A 8 -14.80 -26.57 15.18
N ILE A 9 -14.20 -27.69 14.75
CA ILE A 9 -13.04 -27.66 13.82
C ILE A 9 -13.48 -27.12 12.47
N VAL A 10 -14.61 -27.58 11.93
CA VAL A 10 -15.16 -27.11 10.64
C VAL A 10 -15.52 -25.63 10.72
N SER A 11 -16.17 -25.19 11.80
CA SER A 11 -16.49 -23.77 11.99
C SER A 11 -15.24 -22.89 12.06
N ASN A 12 -14.19 -23.34 12.75
CA ASN A 12 -12.92 -22.61 12.80
C ASN A 12 -12.23 -22.57 11.42
N GLN A 13 -12.25 -23.66 10.67
CA GLN A 13 -11.65 -23.67 9.34
C GLN A 13 -12.38 -22.75 8.36
N ILE A 14 -13.71 -22.72 8.43
CA ILE A 14 -14.54 -21.81 7.62
C ILE A 14 -14.21 -20.35 8.01
N TYR A 15 -14.18 -20.05 9.29
CA TYR A 15 -13.85 -18.73 9.81
C TYR A 15 -12.45 -18.26 9.37
N GLU A 16 -11.43 -19.08 9.50
CA GLU A 16 -10.06 -18.73 9.07
C GLU A 16 -9.95 -18.55 7.55
N ARG A 17 -10.73 -19.33 6.79
CA ARG A 17 -10.79 -19.21 5.32
C ARG A 17 -11.46 -17.90 4.89
N GLU A 18 -12.58 -17.52 5.51
CA GLU A 18 -13.27 -16.25 5.26
C GLU A 18 -12.37 -15.06 5.61
N LYS A 19 -11.69 -15.14 6.76
CA LYS A 19 -10.75 -14.12 7.21
C LYS A 19 -9.58 -13.94 6.25
N SER A 20 -9.00 -15.02 5.78
CA SER A 20 -7.92 -15.00 4.80
C SER A 20 -8.37 -14.41 3.45
N SER A 21 -9.57 -14.77 2.99
CA SER A 21 -10.14 -14.22 1.75
C SER A 21 -10.41 -12.70 1.87
N LYS A 22 -10.99 -12.25 2.98
CA LYS A 22 -11.22 -10.82 3.24
C LYS A 22 -9.91 -10.04 3.27
N LEU A 23 -8.89 -10.57 3.96
CA LEU A 23 -7.57 -9.96 4.00
C LEU A 23 -6.96 -9.83 2.59
N MET A 24 -7.04 -10.88 1.77
CA MET A 24 -6.53 -10.86 0.39
C MET A 24 -7.25 -9.81 -0.46
N ILE A 25 -8.58 -9.72 -0.36
CA ILE A 25 -9.38 -8.70 -1.06
C ILE A 25 -8.92 -7.30 -0.64
N ASN A 26 -8.79 -7.05 0.65
CA ASN A 26 -8.34 -5.75 1.13
C ASN A 26 -6.93 -5.40 0.62
N ILE A 27 -5.99 -6.35 0.65
CA ILE A 27 -4.63 -6.13 0.12
C ILE A 27 -4.68 -5.78 -1.38
N LEU A 28 -5.45 -6.52 -2.18
CA LEU A 28 -5.57 -6.24 -3.61
C LEU A 28 -6.18 -4.86 -3.87
N SER A 29 -7.24 -4.51 -3.16
CA SER A 29 -7.88 -3.19 -3.27
C SER A 29 -6.92 -2.06 -2.87
N HIS A 30 -6.16 -2.24 -1.79
CA HIS A 30 -5.14 -1.28 -1.38
C HIS A 30 -4.03 -1.09 -2.41
N ILE A 31 -3.60 -2.16 -3.09
CA ILE A 31 -2.59 -2.06 -4.16
C ILE A 31 -3.11 -1.17 -5.30
N VAL A 32 -4.38 -1.33 -5.68
CA VAL A 32 -5.01 -0.53 -6.74
C VAL A 32 -5.16 0.93 -6.33
N GLU A 33 -5.67 1.19 -5.12
CA GLU A 33 -5.84 2.53 -4.56
C GLU A 33 -4.50 3.26 -4.36
N PHE A 34 -3.46 2.52 -3.95
CA PHE A 34 -2.12 3.07 -3.81
C PHE A 34 -1.57 3.65 -5.11
N ARG A 35 -1.87 2.99 -6.24
CA ARG A 35 -1.51 3.46 -7.57
C ARG A 35 -2.17 4.81 -7.92
N ASN A 36 -3.36 5.05 -7.40
CA ASN A 36 -4.13 6.28 -7.60
C ASN A 36 -3.76 7.42 -6.64
N GLY A 37 -2.76 7.24 -5.78
CA GLY A 37 -2.37 8.23 -4.77
C GLY A 37 -3.42 8.48 -3.69
N GLU A 38 -4.46 7.65 -3.60
CA GLU A 38 -5.46 7.71 -2.55
C GLU A 38 -4.90 7.13 -1.24
N SER A 39 -5.42 7.62 -0.12
CA SER A 39 -5.00 7.10 1.19
C SER A 39 -5.46 5.66 1.34
N GLY A 40 -4.60 4.79 1.88
CA GLY A 40 -4.98 3.40 2.18
C GLY A 40 -6.19 3.25 3.11
N LEU A 41 -6.70 4.33 3.67
CA LEU A 41 -7.91 4.36 4.49
C LEU A 41 -9.20 4.34 3.65
N HIS A 42 -9.15 4.70 2.36
CA HIS A 42 -10.33 4.76 1.49
C HIS A 42 -11.12 3.44 1.48
N VAL A 43 -10.46 2.32 1.20
CA VAL A 43 -11.10 0.99 1.20
C VAL A 43 -11.79 0.68 2.52
N LEU A 44 -11.11 0.98 3.64
CA LEU A 44 -11.65 0.76 4.98
C LEU A 44 -12.86 1.67 5.25
N HIS A 45 -12.80 2.93 4.83
CA HIS A 45 -13.91 3.88 4.93
C HIS A 45 -15.11 3.38 4.14
N ILE A 46 -14.92 3.00 2.86
CA ILE A 46 -16.00 2.46 2.02
C ILE A 46 -16.66 1.25 2.68
N GLN A 47 -15.91 0.27 3.16
CA GLN A 47 -16.46 -0.88 3.88
C GLN A 47 -17.24 -0.47 5.13
N THR A 48 -16.69 0.44 5.92
CA THR A 48 -17.30 0.90 7.18
C THR A 48 -18.61 1.62 6.92
N ILE A 49 -18.64 2.56 5.96
CA ILE A 49 -19.83 3.34 5.61
C ILE A 49 -20.89 2.41 5.02
N THR A 50 -20.50 1.52 4.09
CA THR A 50 -21.37 0.52 3.49
C THR A 50 -22.04 -0.35 4.56
N GLU A 51 -21.28 -0.89 5.52
CA GLU A 51 -21.85 -1.70 6.60
C GLU A 51 -22.83 -0.92 7.47
N MET A 52 -22.47 0.31 7.84
CA MET A 52 -23.35 1.17 8.65
C MET A 52 -24.67 1.48 7.94
N LEU A 53 -24.60 1.83 6.65
CA LEU A 53 -25.80 2.08 5.82
C LEU A 53 -26.68 0.85 5.69
N LEU A 54 -26.10 -0.32 5.39
CA LEU A 54 -26.85 -1.57 5.26
C LEU A 54 -27.49 -2.02 6.58
N ARG A 55 -26.78 -1.86 7.70
CA ARG A 55 -27.34 -2.18 9.03
C ARG A 55 -28.50 -1.26 9.39
N GLN A 56 -28.44 0.01 9.03
CA GLN A 56 -29.53 0.95 9.22
C GLN A 56 -30.70 0.65 8.28
N LEU A 57 -30.39 0.32 7.02
CA LEU A 57 -31.41 -0.01 6.01
C LEU A 57 -32.32 -1.14 6.44
N VAL A 58 -31.78 -2.22 7.01
CA VAL A 58 -32.59 -3.36 7.46
C VAL A 58 -33.45 -3.07 8.69
N GLN A 59 -33.22 -1.95 9.38
CA GLN A 59 -34.03 -1.50 10.51
C GLN A 59 -35.20 -0.60 10.09
N LYS A 60 -35.22 -0.13 8.83
CA LYS A 60 -36.31 0.72 8.33
C LYS A 60 -37.58 -0.08 8.10
N GLU A 61 -38.70 0.41 8.61
CA GLU A 61 -40.01 -0.24 8.46
C GLU A 61 -40.47 -0.31 7.00
N ASN A 62 -40.12 0.70 6.18
CA ASN A 62 -40.43 0.75 4.75
C ASN A 62 -39.36 0.09 3.88
N ASN A 63 -38.46 -0.71 4.50
CA ASN A 63 -37.42 -1.41 3.79
C ASN A 63 -37.97 -2.53 2.92
N ARG A 64 -37.69 -2.46 1.61
CA ARG A 64 -38.02 -3.49 0.63
C ARG A 64 -36.93 -4.52 0.40
N TYR A 65 -35.72 -4.26 0.96
CA TYR A 65 -34.54 -5.12 0.76
C TYR A 65 -34.41 -6.08 1.95
N ALA A 66 -34.84 -7.32 1.78
CA ALA A 66 -34.76 -8.36 2.82
C ALA A 66 -33.33 -8.93 2.95
N LEU A 67 -32.38 -8.09 3.39
CA LEU A 67 -30.97 -8.48 3.49
C LEU A 67 -30.69 -9.27 4.77
N SER A 68 -30.12 -10.45 4.63
CA SER A 68 -29.57 -11.23 5.75
C SER A 68 -28.25 -10.64 6.26
N LYS A 69 -27.87 -11.01 7.49
CA LYS A 69 -26.56 -10.63 8.03
C LYS A 69 -25.39 -11.10 7.15
N GLU A 70 -25.54 -12.21 6.47
CA GLU A 70 -24.54 -12.76 5.57
C GLU A 70 -24.44 -11.94 4.28
N GLN A 71 -25.57 -11.51 3.72
CA GLN A 71 -25.58 -10.61 2.57
C GLN A 71 -24.98 -9.24 2.91
N ILE A 72 -25.25 -8.70 4.09
CA ILE A 72 -24.61 -7.45 4.56
C ILE A 72 -23.08 -7.62 4.59
N ARG A 73 -22.58 -8.71 5.21
CA ARG A 73 -21.14 -8.98 5.25
C ARG A 73 -20.54 -9.15 3.86
N MET A 74 -21.25 -9.84 2.97
CA MET A 74 -20.83 -10.06 1.59
C MET A 74 -20.71 -8.76 0.81
N ILE A 75 -21.74 -7.91 0.85
CA ILE A 75 -21.74 -6.59 0.20
C ILE A 75 -20.62 -5.72 0.78
N THR A 76 -20.46 -5.70 2.11
CA THR A 76 -19.37 -4.98 2.77
C THR A 76 -17.98 -5.45 2.32
N THR A 77 -17.78 -6.76 2.17
CA THR A 77 -16.51 -7.29 1.67
C THR A 77 -16.28 -6.96 0.21
N ALA A 78 -17.31 -7.12 -0.62
CA ALA A 78 -17.25 -6.85 -2.05
C ALA A 78 -17.03 -5.36 -2.37
N SER A 79 -17.50 -4.44 -1.50
CA SER A 79 -17.34 -3.00 -1.69
C SER A 79 -15.87 -2.56 -1.81
N ALA A 80 -14.94 -3.30 -1.22
CA ALA A 80 -13.52 -3.07 -1.37
C ALA A 80 -13.05 -3.12 -2.84
N LEU A 81 -13.73 -3.89 -3.68
CA LEU A 81 -13.34 -4.12 -5.08
C LEU A 81 -13.96 -3.12 -6.07
N HIS A 82 -14.77 -2.14 -5.61
CA HIS A 82 -15.51 -1.24 -6.50
C HIS A 82 -14.64 -0.62 -7.60
N ASP A 83 -13.43 -0.27 -7.27
CA ASP A 83 -12.46 0.44 -8.11
C ASP A 83 -11.34 -0.45 -8.68
N ILE A 84 -11.46 -1.79 -8.60
CA ILE A 84 -10.41 -2.71 -9.08
C ILE A 84 -10.06 -2.48 -10.56
N GLY A 85 -11.02 -2.01 -11.36
CA GLY A 85 -10.83 -1.70 -12.77
C GLY A 85 -9.92 -0.50 -13.06
N LYS A 86 -9.59 0.33 -12.07
CA LYS A 86 -8.60 1.39 -12.21
C LYS A 86 -7.22 0.85 -12.62
N ILE A 87 -6.96 -0.44 -12.43
CA ILE A 87 -5.73 -1.09 -12.88
C ILE A 87 -5.54 -1.01 -14.40
N SER A 88 -6.62 -0.87 -15.17
CA SER A 88 -6.58 -0.74 -16.64
C SER A 88 -6.43 0.70 -17.13
N ILE A 89 -6.50 1.69 -16.24
CA ILE A 89 -6.40 3.09 -16.61
C ILE A 89 -4.92 3.50 -16.72
N PRO A 90 -4.50 4.18 -17.80
CA PRO A 90 -3.13 4.70 -17.92
C PRO A 90 -2.78 5.69 -16.82
N ASP A 91 -1.55 5.62 -16.29
CA ASP A 91 -1.10 6.45 -15.16
C ASP A 91 -1.09 7.94 -15.48
N GLU A 92 -0.81 8.30 -16.75
CA GLU A 92 -0.84 9.69 -17.21
C GLU A 92 -2.22 10.33 -17.09
N ILE A 93 -3.29 9.52 -17.16
CA ILE A 93 -4.67 9.97 -16.99
C ILE A 93 -5.09 9.86 -15.53
N LEU A 94 -4.81 8.71 -14.91
CA LEU A 94 -5.21 8.41 -13.55
C LEU A 94 -4.61 9.40 -12.53
N ASN A 95 -3.33 9.75 -12.71
CA ASN A 95 -2.56 10.60 -11.79
C ASN A 95 -2.31 12.00 -12.37
N LYS A 96 -3.10 12.43 -13.35
CA LYS A 96 -2.93 13.73 -13.99
C LYS A 96 -3.05 14.88 -12.99
N PRO A 97 -2.02 15.73 -12.85
CA PRO A 97 -2.11 16.91 -12.01
C PRO A 97 -2.97 17.97 -12.69
N GLY A 98 -4.26 18.02 -12.39
CA GLY A 98 -5.18 19.02 -12.91
C GLY A 98 -6.51 18.45 -13.40
N ARG A 99 -7.26 19.28 -14.12
CA ARG A 99 -8.57 18.87 -14.67
C ARG A 99 -8.39 17.94 -15.86
N LEU A 100 -9.19 16.88 -15.89
CA LEU A 100 -9.29 15.97 -17.02
C LEU A 100 -10.03 16.62 -18.20
N THR A 101 -9.62 16.31 -19.43
CA THR A 101 -10.44 16.60 -20.61
C THR A 101 -11.66 15.69 -20.66
N ALA A 102 -12.61 15.96 -21.55
CA ALA A 102 -13.79 15.10 -21.72
C ALA A 102 -13.41 13.68 -22.16
N GLU A 103 -12.38 13.58 -23.02
CA GLU A 103 -11.84 12.31 -23.52
C GLU A 103 -11.15 11.52 -22.41
N GLU A 104 -10.30 12.16 -21.61
CA GLU A 104 -9.63 11.54 -20.47
C GLU A 104 -10.64 11.10 -19.41
N PHE A 105 -11.65 11.91 -19.15
CA PHE A 105 -12.74 11.53 -18.24
C PHE A 105 -13.54 10.33 -18.77
N ALA A 106 -13.74 10.22 -20.09
CA ALA A 106 -14.36 9.04 -20.69
C ALA A 106 -13.51 7.78 -20.47
N VAL A 107 -12.17 7.90 -20.55
CA VAL A 107 -11.26 6.78 -20.21
C VAL A 107 -11.39 6.38 -18.75
N ILE A 108 -11.39 7.33 -17.82
CA ILE A 108 -11.57 7.03 -16.38
C ILE A 108 -12.90 6.34 -16.12
N LYS A 109 -14.02 6.81 -16.72
CA LYS A 109 -15.31 6.12 -16.58
C LYS A 109 -15.27 4.64 -16.98
N GLY A 110 -14.34 4.28 -17.86
CA GLY A 110 -14.15 2.89 -18.29
C GLY A 110 -13.74 1.92 -17.18
N HIS A 111 -13.23 2.41 -16.02
CA HIS A 111 -12.83 1.51 -14.92
C HIS A 111 -13.97 0.66 -14.40
N SER A 112 -15.21 1.18 -14.34
CA SER A 112 -16.37 0.44 -13.86
C SER A 112 -16.64 -0.80 -14.72
N MET A 113 -16.61 -0.62 -16.04
CA MET A 113 -16.74 -1.72 -16.99
C MET A 113 -15.54 -2.67 -16.97
N ALA A 114 -14.32 -2.12 -16.88
CA ALA A 114 -13.10 -2.92 -16.83
C ALA A 114 -13.07 -3.83 -15.60
N GLY A 115 -13.42 -3.33 -14.42
CA GLY A 115 -13.53 -4.13 -13.20
C GLY A 115 -14.59 -5.24 -13.33
N ALA A 116 -15.75 -4.92 -13.86
CA ALA A 116 -16.81 -5.90 -14.13
C ALA A 116 -16.33 -6.99 -15.11
N ASN A 117 -15.66 -6.62 -16.19
CA ASN A 117 -15.12 -7.57 -17.18
C ASN A 117 -14.09 -8.51 -16.55
N MET A 118 -13.15 -7.99 -15.76
CA MET A 118 -12.16 -8.82 -15.04
C MET A 118 -12.83 -9.91 -14.19
N LEU A 119 -13.91 -9.56 -13.49
CA LEU A 119 -14.65 -10.52 -12.67
C LEU A 119 -15.48 -11.51 -13.52
N SER A 120 -15.99 -11.08 -14.68
CA SER A 120 -16.75 -11.94 -15.60
C SER A 120 -15.88 -12.93 -16.37
N GLU A 121 -14.58 -12.65 -16.53
CA GLU A 121 -13.60 -13.52 -17.19
C GLU A 121 -13.06 -14.64 -16.29
N LEU A 122 -13.42 -14.64 -15.01
CA LEU A 122 -13.04 -15.73 -14.10
C LEU A 122 -13.65 -17.07 -14.54
N PRO A 123 -13.04 -18.22 -14.20
CA PRO A 123 -13.62 -19.54 -14.45
C PRO A 123 -15.07 -19.64 -13.95
N LEU A 124 -15.88 -20.47 -14.62
CA LEU A 124 -17.32 -20.53 -14.39
C LEU A 124 -17.70 -20.83 -12.93
N ASP A 125 -16.95 -21.71 -12.29
CA ASP A 125 -17.12 -22.06 -10.87
C ASP A 125 -16.84 -20.89 -9.92
N GLN A 126 -15.91 -20.00 -10.28
CA GLN A 126 -15.56 -18.84 -9.49
C GLN A 126 -16.50 -17.65 -9.73
N LYS A 127 -16.85 -17.36 -10.99
CA LYS A 127 -17.74 -16.22 -11.28
C LYS A 127 -19.17 -16.42 -10.78
N GLU A 128 -19.59 -17.68 -10.57
CA GLU A 128 -20.90 -18.01 -9.99
C GLU A 128 -20.95 -17.84 -8.46
N GLU A 129 -19.78 -17.66 -7.82
CA GLU A 129 -19.72 -17.40 -6.37
C GLU A 129 -20.46 -16.11 -6.01
N PRO A 130 -21.31 -16.11 -4.97
CA PRO A 130 -22.13 -14.95 -4.58
C PRO A 130 -21.30 -13.68 -4.35
N LEU A 131 -20.11 -13.81 -3.77
CA LEU A 131 -19.21 -12.68 -3.54
C LEU A 131 -18.74 -12.05 -4.85
N VAL A 132 -18.38 -12.86 -5.85
CA VAL A 132 -17.91 -12.38 -7.16
C VAL A 132 -19.04 -11.72 -7.93
N LYS A 133 -20.27 -12.28 -7.88
CA LYS A 133 -21.45 -11.63 -8.47
C LYS A 133 -21.75 -10.28 -7.85
N THR A 134 -21.68 -10.19 -6.52
CA THR A 134 -21.89 -8.93 -5.81
C THR A 134 -20.78 -7.92 -6.14
N ALA A 135 -19.52 -8.35 -6.21
CA ALA A 135 -18.42 -7.50 -6.63
C ALA A 135 -18.58 -7.02 -8.08
N TYR A 136 -19.04 -7.87 -8.99
CA TYR A 136 -19.37 -7.49 -10.37
C TYR A 136 -20.43 -6.38 -10.42
N GLU A 137 -21.54 -6.54 -9.68
CA GLU A 137 -22.60 -5.53 -9.60
C GLU A 137 -22.06 -4.19 -9.09
N ILE A 138 -21.24 -4.22 -8.03
CA ILE A 138 -20.64 -3.03 -7.45
C ILE A 138 -19.68 -2.37 -8.45
N CYS A 139 -18.72 -3.12 -9.02
CA CYS A 139 -17.77 -2.58 -9.99
C CYS A 139 -18.49 -1.92 -11.16
N ARG A 140 -19.51 -2.59 -11.72
CA ARG A 140 -20.20 -2.11 -12.90
C ARG A 140 -21.03 -0.87 -12.63
N TRP A 141 -21.78 -0.84 -11.50
CA TRP A 141 -22.90 0.08 -11.32
C TRP A 141 -22.74 1.06 -10.13
N HIS A 142 -21.63 1.12 -9.43
CA HIS A 142 -21.45 2.09 -8.33
C HIS A 142 -21.42 3.56 -8.79
N HIS A 143 -21.31 3.82 -10.08
CA HIS A 143 -21.44 5.15 -10.68
C HIS A 143 -22.80 5.38 -11.38
N GLU A 144 -23.72 4.45 -11.26
CA GLU A 144 -25.09 4.70 -11.66
C GLU A 144 -25.76 5.69 -10.69
N ARG A 145 -26.71 6.44 -11.21
CA ARG A 145 -27.46 7.43 -10.44
C ARG A 145 -28.92 7.07 -10.41
N TYR A 146 -29.56 7.29 -9.27
CA TYR A 146 -30.96 6.92 -9.08
C TYR A 146 -31.90 7.59 -10.08
N ASP A 147 -31.51 8.76 -10.65
CA ASP A 147 -32.24 9.48 -11.70
C ASP A 147 -32.00 8.92 -13.13
N GLY A 148 -31.09 7.96 -13.31
CA GLY A 148 -30.68 7.41 -14.60
C GLY A 148 -29.61 8.20 -15.33
N GLY A 149 -29.06 9.27 -14.70
CA GLY A 149 -27.98 10.08 -15.28
C GLY A 149 -26.58 9.53 -15.01
N GLY A 150 -26.45 8.29 -14.57
CA GLY A 150 -25.21 7.61 -14.25
C GLY A 150 -24.53 6.93 -15.45
N TYR A 151 -23.59 6.08 -15.18
CA TYR A 151 -22.88 5.24 -16.16
C TYR A 151 -22.47 3.91 -15.54
N PRO A 152 -22.21 2.84 -16.30
CA PRO A 152 -22.10 2.76 -17.77
C PRO A 152 -23.42 2.53 -18.51
N ASP A 153 -24.44 1.99 -17.86
CA ASP A 153 -25.65 1.48 -18.53
C ASP A 153 -26.84 2.45 -18.43
N GLY A 154 -26.77 3.49 -17.58
CA GLY A 154 -27.84 4.45 -17.37
C GLY A 154 -29.05 3.86 -16.65
N LEU A 155 -28.81 2.91 -15.73
CA LEU A 155 -29.86 2.29 -14.91
C LEU A 155 -30.55 3.32 -14.02
N LYS A 156 -31.85 3.13 -13.79
CA LYS A 156 -32.68 4.07 -13.06
C LYS A 156 -33.41 3.40 -11.89
N GLY A 157 -33.42 4.09 -10.75
CA GLY A 157 -34.18 3.65 -9.60
C GLY A 157 -33.73 2.28 -9.09
N GLU A 158 -34.69 1.36 -9.00
CA GLU A 158 -34.44 0.01 -8.46
C GLU A 158 -33.83 -0.97 -9.49
N GLU A 159 -33.60 -0.54 -10.73
CA GLU A 159 -32.80 -1.32 -11.67
C GLU A 159 -31.36 -1.42 -11.21
N ILE A 160 -30.91 -0.43 -10.40
CA ILE A 160 -29.58 -0.44 -9.79
C ILE A 160 -29.60 -1.42 -8.61
N PRO A 161 -28.73 -2.44 -8.57
CA PRO A 161 -28.62 -3.33 -7.41
C PRO A 161 -28.36 -2.57 -6.11
N VAL A 162 -28.97 -3.01 -5.02
CA VAL A 162 -28.78 -2.37 -3.71
C VAL A 162 -27.33 -2.33 -3.26
N SER A 163 -26.54 -3.35 -3.65
CA SER A 163 -25.09 -3.43 -3.46
C SER A 163 -24.37 -2.22 -4.08
N ALA A 164 -24.71 -1.86 -5.30
CA ALA A 164 -24.14 -0.73 -6.02
C ALA A 164 -24.68 0.63 -5.48
N GLN A 165 -25.98 0.71 -5.16
CA GLN A 165 -26.57 1.94 -4.60
C GLN A 165 -25.91 2.37 -3.29
N VAL A 166 -25.67 1.43 -2.37
CA VAL A 166 -25.04 1.75 -1.08
C VAL A 166 -23.58 2.11 -1.21
N VAL A 167 -22.84 1.44 -2.10
CA VAL A 167 -21.42 1.75 -2.35
C VAL A 167 -21.27 3.09 -3.04
N ALA A 168 -22.13 3.44 -4.01
CA ALA A 168 -22.14 4.76 -4.64
C ALA A 168 -22.27 5.90 -3.60
N LEU A 169 -23.16 5.74 -2.62
CA LEU A 169 -23.33 6.73 -1.55
C LEU A 169 -22.11 6.78 -0.61
N ALA A 170 -21.55 5.61 -0.29
CA ALA A 170 -20.36 5.51 0.56
C ALA A 170 -19.14 6.16 -0.10
N ASP A 171 -18.91 5.91 -1.39
CA ASP A 171 -17.81 6.47 -2.17
C ASP A 171 -17.91 8.00 -2.27
N VAL A 172 -19.07 8.52 -2.63
CA VAL A 172 -19.27 9.98 -2.70
C VAL A 172 -19.06 10.63 -1.33
N TYR A 173 -19.53 10.03 -0.25
CA TYR A 173 -19.33 10.60 1.08
C TYR A 173 -17.83 10.61 1.44
N ASP A 174 -17.10 9.51 1.23
CA ASP A 174 -15.67 9.47 1.49
C ASP A 174 -14.89 10.43 0.58
N ALA A 175 -15.22 10.50 -0.71
CA ALA A 175 -14.61 11.44 -1.64
C ALA A 175 -14.79 12.92 -1.27
N LEU A 176 -15.85 13.26 -0.52
CA LEU A 176 -16.07 14.62 0.00
C LEU A 176 -15.30 14.87 1.29
N THR A 177 -15.14 13.87 2.14
CA THR A 177 -14.64 14.03 3.51
C THR A 177 -13.19 13.61 3.71
N SER A 178 -12.58 12.96 2.71
CA SER A 178 -11.16 12.59 2.71
C SER A 178 -10.30 13.65 2.01
N GLU A 179 -9.11 13.93 2.57
CA GLU A 179 -8.13 14.78 1.92
C GLU A 179 -7.58 14.08 0.67
N ARG A 180 -7.53 14.79 -0.45
CA ARG A 180 -6.92 14.34 -1.70
C ARG A 180 -5.85 15.33 -2.13
N CYS A 181 -4.85 14.87 -2.89
CA CYS A 181 -3.69 15.67 -3.32
C CYS A 181 -4.05 17.05 -3.94
N TYR A 182 -5.30 17.21 -4.39
CA TYR A 182 -5.76 18.40 -5.11
C TYR A 182 -6.97 19.10 -4.44
N LYS A 183 -7.42 18.61 -3.26
CA LYS A 183 -8.65 19.12 -2.63
C LYS A 183 -8.64 18.91 -1.13
N ASP A 184 -8.85 19.99 -0.38
CA ASP A 184 -9.13 19.92 1.05
C ASP A 184 -10.44 19.15 1.31
N ALA A 185 -10.47 18.38 2.42
CA ALA A 185 -11.67 17.69 2.86
C ALA A 185 -12.77 18.67 3.27
N TYR A 186 -13.99 18.40 2.85
CA TYR A 186 -15.15 19.11 3.41
C TYR A 186 -15.45 18.61 4.82
N SER A 187 -16.07 19.47 5.65
CA SER A 187 -16.59 19.02 6.94
C SER A 187 -17.71 17.98 6.73
N HIS A 188 -17.91 17.15 7.75
CA HIS A 188 -18.99 16.15 7.76
C HIS A 188 -20.35 16.78 7.41
N GLU A 189 -20.69 17.92 8.05
CA GLU A 189 -21.95 18.63 7.87
C GLU A 189 -22.08 19.12 6.43
N LYS A 190 -20.99 19.67 5.87
CA LYS A 190 -21.00 20.17 4.50
C LYS A 190 -21.14 19.03 3.48
N ALA A 191 -20.49 17.89 3.71
CA ALA A 191 -20.65 16.72 2.86
C ALA A 191 -22.08 16.19 2.85
N ILE A 192 -22.72 16.07 4.02
CA ILE A 192 -24.13 15.68 4.14
C ILE A 192 -25.05 16.69 3.40
N GLU A 193 -24.84 17.99 3.61
CA GLU A 193 -25.61 19.04 2.91
C GLU A 193 -25.51 18.90 1.38
N MET A 194 -24.30 18.72 0.84
CA MET A 194 -24.06 18.59 -0.59
C MET A 194 -24.73 17.34 -1.18
N ILE A 195 -24.67 16.21 -0.47
CA ILE A 195 -25.30 14.95 -0.89
C ILE A 195 -26.83 15.13 -0.92
N LEU A 196 -27.43 15.68 0.13
CA LEU A 196 -28.88 15.92 0.22
C LEU A 196 -29.38 16.93 -0.82
N ALA A 197 -28.58 17.93 -1.14
CA ALA A 197 -28.87 18.91 -2.19
C ALA A 197 -28.71 18.36 -3.62
N GLY A 198 -28.32 17.10 -3.78
CA GLY A 198 -28.13 16.45 -5.09
C GLY A 198 -26.92 16.98 -5.89
N GLN A 199 -26.00 17.72 -5.26
CA GLN A 199 -24.81 18.27 -5.94
C GLN A 199 -23.84 17.20 -6.42
N CYS A 200 -23.90 16.00 -5.80
CA CYS A 200 -23.02 14.87 -6.10
C CYS A 200 -23.72 13.74 -6.86
N GLY A 201 -24.92 13.98 -7.36
CA GLY A 201 -25.76 13.00 -8.02
C GLY A 201 -27.06 12.71 -7.27
N ALA A 202 -27.93 11.92 -7.88
CA ALA A 202 -29.17 11.49 -7.26
C ALA A 202 -29.01 10.10 -6.64
N PHE A 203 -29.40 9.98 -5.38
CA PHE A 203 -29.37 8.72 -4.62
C PHE A 203 -30.78 8.26 -4.26
N ASN A 204 -30.91 6.98 -3.91
CA ASN A 204 -32.15 6.44 -3.40
C ASN A 204 -32.59 7.21 -2.12
N PRO A 205 -33.83 7.74 -2.06
CA PRO A 205 -34.31 8.49 -0.89
C PRO A 205 -34.18 7.71 0.43
N LEU A 206 -34.42 6.40 0.41
CA LEU A 206 -34.30 5.54 1.58
C LEU A 206 -32.82 5.45 2.07
N MET A 207 -31.86 5.44 1.13
CA MET A 207 -30.43 5.47 1.49
C MET A 207 -30.02 6.83 2.09
N LEU A 208 -30.60 7.94 1.60
CA LEU A 208 -30.38 9.28 2.19
C LEU A 208 -30.94 9.37 3.60
N GLU A 209 -32.12 8.78 3.85
CA GLU A 209 -32.66 8.67 5.22
C GLU A 209 -31.74 7.86 6.13
N CYS A 210 -31.20 6.72 5.65
CA CYS A 210 -30.25 5.93 6.40
C CYS A 210 -28.95 6.72 6.71
N LEU A 211 -28.45 7.49 5.75
CA LEU A 211 -27.27 8.34 5.96
C LEU A 211 -27.52 9.39 7.06
N LEU A 212 -28.70 10.02 7.07
CA LEU A 212 -29.08 10.97 8.12
C LEU A 212 -29.13 10.31 9.50
N ASP A 213 -29.76 9.14 9.60
CA ASP A 213 -29.89 8.42 10.87
C ASP A 213 -28.53 8.03 11.45
N ILE A 214 -27.59 7.60 10.62
CA ILE A 214 -26.25 7.22 11.09
C ILE A 214 -25.28 8.39 11.20
N SER A 215 -25.63 9.59 10.74
CA SER A 215 -24.74 10.74 10.59
C SER A 215 -23.86 11.00 11.81
N SER A 216 -24.45 11.09 13.02
CA SER A 216 -23.71 11.34 14.25
C SER A 216 -22.73 10.21 14.60
N SER A 217 -23.14 8.96 14.40
CA SER A 217 -22.30 7.77 14.62
C SER A 217 -21.19 7.68 13.59
N LEU A 218 -21.49 8.01 12.34
CA LEU A 218 -20.56 8.05 11.23
C LEU A 218 -19.46 9.09 11.48
N LYS A 219 -19.83 10.32 11.85
CA LYS A 219 -18.90 11.37 12.24
C LYS A 219 -17.94 10.92 13.33
N LYS A 220 -18.47 10.28 14.38
CA LYS A 220 -17.66 9.76 15.49
C LYS A 220 -16.73 8.64 15.02
N LYS A 221 -17.21 7.71 14.19
CA LYS A 221 -16.48 6.52 13.75
C LYS A 221 -15.36 6.87 12.75
N MET A 222 -15.60 7.84 11.87
CA MET A 222 -14.61 8.27 10.88
C MET A 222 -13.54 9.21 11.47
N GLY A 223 -13.68 9.65 12.72
CA GLY A 223 -12.65 10.41 13.43
C GLY A 223 -12.36 11.78 12.86
N TYR A 224 -13.36 12.45 12.27
CA TYR A 224 -13.20 13.80 11.73
C TYR A 224 -12.79 14.79 12.85
N LYS A 225 -11.49 15.05 12.89
CA LYS A 225 -10.92 16.14 13.67
C LYS A 225 -11.10 17.43 12.88
N SER A 226 -11.83 18.38 13.44
CA SER A 226 -11.74 19.77 12.97
C SER A 226 -10.29 20.23 13.05
N LYS A 227 -9.85 21.07 12.12
CA LYS A 227 -8.49 21.65 12.00
C LYS A 227 -7.91 22.22 13.30
N GLU A 228 -8.77 22.54 14.29
CA GLU A 228 -8.41 23.17 15.56
C GLU A 228 -7.75 22.23 16.60
N ARG A 229 -7.65 20.92 16.36
CA ARG A 229 -7.12 19.94 17.33
C ARG A 229 -5.79 19.32 16.97
N TYR A 230 -5.17 19.73 15.87
CA TYR A 230 -3.88 19.15 15.43
C TYR A 230 -2.66 19.68 16.19
N GLU A 231 -2.79 20.77 16.98
CA GLU A 231 -1.65 21.38 17.65
C GLU A 231 -1.35 20.85 19.07
N GLN A 232 -2.22 20.01 19.66
CA GLN A 232 -2.00 19.51 21.03
C GLN A 232 -2.59 18.13 21.31
N THR A 233 -2.27 17.11 20.53
CA THR A 233 -2.69 15.74 20.89
C THR A 233 -1.47 14.88 21.18
N ASP A 234 -1.26 14.59 22.46
CA ASP A 234 -0.25 13.69 22.99
C ASP A 234 -0.43 12.26 22.41
N LEU A 235 0.64 11.62 22.02
CA LEU A 235 0.65 10.26 21.44
C LEU A 235 0.00 9.21 22.35
N SER A 236 -0.08 9.49 23.67
CA SER A 236 -0.78 8.65 24.64
C SER A 236 -2.30 8.64 24.47
N ASP A 237 -2.89 9.74 23.98
CA ASP A 237 -4.33 9.89 23.77
C ASP A 237 -4.79 9.14 22.49
N ILE A 238 -3.86 8.95 21.54
CA ILE A 238 -4.10 8.14 20.35
C ILE A 238 -4.13 6.65 20.72
N ALA A 239 -3.20 6.21 21.54
CA ALA A 239 -3.12 4.82 22.00
C ALA A 239 -4.32 4.38 22.85
N SER A 240 -4.85 5.27 23.73
CA SER A 240 -6.02 4.95 24.57
C SER A 240 -7.32 4.86 23.77
N ARG A 241 -7.45 5.63 22.68
CA ARG A 241 -8.63 5.57 21.79
C ARG A 241 -8.69 4.32 20.93
N PHE A 242 -7.53 3.66 20.68
CA PHE A 242 -7.48 2.36 20.00
C PHE A 242 -7.97 1.21 20.89
N HIS A 243 -8.05 1.40 22.20
CA HIS A 243 -8.45 0.35 23.12
C HIS A 243 -9.98 0.16 23.25
N ASP A 244 -10.77 1.18 22.89
CA ASP A 244 -12.24 1.16 23.06
C ASP A 244 -13.01 0.73 21.80
N PHE A 245 -12.31 0.37 20.72
CA PHE A 245 -12.92 -0.14 19.50
C PHE A 245 -12.87 -1.67 19.47
N GLU A 246 -14.02 -2.33 19.56
CA GLU A 246 -14.20 -3.71 19.11
C GLU A 246 -14.08 -3.78 17.58
N MET A 247 -12.87 -3.55 17.07
CA MET A 247 -12.56 -3.77 15.66
C MET A 247 -12.26 -5.25 15.44
N ASP A 248 -12.73 -5.80 14.34
CA ASP A 248 -12.33 -7.12 13.87
C ASP A 248 -10.79 -7.20 13.77
N SER A 249 -10.24 -8.35 14.10
CA SER A 249 -8.77 -8.57 14.13
C SER A 249 -8.08 -8.21 12.81
N SER A 250 -8.79 -8.31 11.68
CA SER A 250 -8.30 -7.93 10.34
C SER A 250 -8.10 -6.43 10.20
N GLU A 251 -9.03 -5.62 10.72
CA GLU A 251 -8.96 -4.16 10.70
C GLU A 251 -7.81 -3.64 11.57
N LYS A 252 -7.58 -4.27 12.72
CA LYS A 252 -6.43 -3.97 13.58
C LYS A 252 -5.10 -4.24 12.89
N ILE A 253 -5.00 -5.35 12.15
CA ILE A 253 -3.80 -5.71 11.41
C ILE A 253 -3.53 -4.69 10.30
N VAL A 254 -4.54 -4.29 9.52
CA VAL A 254 -4.39 -3.28 8.45
C VAL A 254 -3.97 -1.93 9.05
N GLN A 255 -4.62 -1.46 10.11
CA GLN A 255 -4.23 -0.21 10.78
C GLN A 255 -2.83 -0.28 11.38
N GLN A 256 -2.45 -1.41 11.96
CA GLN A 256 -1.11 -1.60 12.49
C GLN A 256 -0.06 -1.60 11.39
N LEU A 257 -0.34 -2.22 10.24
CA LEU A 257 0.53 -2.18 9.05
C LEU A 257 0.65 -0.76 8.50
N GLU A 258 -0.43 0.00 8.44
CA GLU A 258 -0.40 1.40 8.00
C GLU A 258 0.35 2.29 8.99
N PHE A 259 0.15 2.10 10.29
CA PHE A 259 0.91 2.81 11.32
C PHE A 259 2.40 2.50 11.24
N GLU A 260 2.77 1.22 11.11
CA GLU A 260 4.16 0.81 10.94
C GLU A 260 4.75 1.37 9.64
N ARG A 261 3.97 1.43 8.56
CA ARG A 261 4.36 2.05 7.29
C ARG A 261 4.57 3.56 7.44
N MET A 262 3.66 4.28 8.10
CA MET A 262 3.81 5.72 8.36
C MET A 262 5.02 5.98 9.26
N ARG A 263 5.20 5.20 10.32
CA ARG A 263 6.38 5.28 11.20
C ARG A 263 7.66 5.03 10.41
N TYR A 264 7.66 4.01 9.57
CA TYR A 264 8.79 3.69 8.70
C TYR A 264 9.12 4.83 7.72
N ASN A 265 8.11 5.39 7.04
CA ASN A 265 8.29 6.52 6.14
C ASN A 265 8.81 7.75 6.88
N PHE A 266 8.23 8.09 8.03
CA PHE A 266 8.68 9.22 8.86
C PHE A 266 10.15 9.07 9.30
N LEU A 267 10.54 7.88 9.76
CA LEU A 267 11.93 7.61 10.14
C LEU A 267 12.88 7.59 8.92
N ALA A 268 12.38 7.18 7.77
CA ALA A 268 13.14 7.15 6.53
C ALA A 268 13.27 8.54 5.89
N GLU A 269 12.26 9.41 6.00
CA GLU A 269 12.26 10.78 5.47
C GLU A 269 13.21 11.70 6.25
N GLY A 270 13.36 11.48 7.55
CA GLY A 270 14.30 12.21 8.41
C GLY A 270 15.77 11.84 8.16
N SER A 271 16.04 10.74 7.47
CA SER A 271 17.40 10.30 7.11
C SER A 271 17.64 10.53 5.61
N ARG A 272 18.84 11.04 5.26
CA ARG A 272 19.29 11.11 3.85
C ARG A 272 19.49 9.72 3.21
N ASN A 273 19.15 8.64 3.93
CA ASN A 273 19.33 7.27 3.48
C ASN A 273 18.25 6.85 2.49
N ILE A 274 18.65 6.16 1.46
CA ILE A 274 17.75 5.43 0.57
C ILE A 274 17.32 4.16 1.30
N VAL A 275 16.02 3.97 1.45
CA VAL A 275 15.47 2.74 2.03
C VAL A 275 14.75 1.96 0.94
N PHE A 276 14.95 0.65 0.92
CA PHE A 276 14.34 -0.22 -0.08
C PHE A 276 13.74 -1.48 0.55
N THR A 277 12.73 -2.02 -0.13
CA THR A 277 12.23 -3.38 0.14
C THR A 277 12.21 -4.18 -1.16
N TYR A 278 12.55 -5.45 -1.05
CA TYR A 278 12.45 -6.40 -2.15
C TYR A 278 11.69 -7.64 -1.68
N THR A 279 10.64 -8.02 -2.40
CA THR A 279 9.90 -9.28 -2.18
C THR A 279 10.20 -10.26 -3.30
N ILE A 280 10.06 -11.57 -3.03
CA ILE A 280 10.31 -12.60 -4.03
C ILE A 280 9.03 -13.00 -4.75
N SER A 281 7.92 -13.01 -4.06
CA SER A 281 6.64 -13.41 -4.62
C SER A 281 5.53 -12.42 -4.17
N PRO A 282 5.12 -11.52 -5.07
CA PRO A 282 5.70 -11.21 -6.38
C PRO A 282 7.10 -10.59 -6.26
N PRO A 283 7.96 -10.71 -7.29
CA PRO A 283 9.28 -10.09 -7.29
C PRO A 283 9.15 -8.57 -7.50
N LEU A 284 9.14 -7.83 -6.39
CA LEU A 284 8.85 -6.39 -6.35
C LEU A 284 9.92 -5.64 -5.56
N LEU A 285 10.48 -4.58 -6.15
CA LEU A 285 11.41 -3.66 -5.52
C LEU A 285 10.72 -2.30 -5.32
N THR A 286 10.79 -1.77 -4.10
CA THR A 286 10.28 -0.43 -3.77
C THR A 286 11.33 0.39 -3.06
N PHE A 287 11.25 1.72 -3.21
CA PHE A 287 12.11 2.68 -2.57
C PHE A 287 11.28 3.69 -1.76
N ASN A 288 11.91 4.31 -0.75
CA ASN A 288 11.38 5.53 -0.15
C ASN A 288 11.55 6.74 -1.09
N GLN A 289 10.97 7.89 -0.73
CA GLN A 289 11.02 9.11 -1.55
C GLN A 289 12.46 9.53 -1.93
N ALA A 290 13.42 9.39 -1.00
CA ALA A 290 14.83 9.68 -1.27
C ALA A 290 15.41 8.74 -2.33
N GLY A 291 15.06 7.46 -2.25
CA GLY A 291 15.44 6.45 -3.24
C GLY A 291 14.81 6.68 -4.61
N CYS A 292 13.52 7.00 -4.65
CA CYS A 292 12.84 7.37 -5.89
C CYS A 292 13.48 8.57 -6.59
N LYS A 293 13.80 9.63 -5.83
CA LYS A 293 14.47 10.82 -6.37
C LYS A 293 15.87 10.52 -6.92
N ARG A 294 16.61 9.61 -6.28
CA ARG A 294 17.97 9.27 -6.68
C ARG A 294 18.03 8.26 -7.81
N SER A 295 17.16 7.25 -7.81
CA SER A 295 17.13 6.19 -8.81
C SER A 295 16.35 6.56 -10.09
N GLY A 296 15.48 7.57 -10.01
CA GLY A 296 14.50 7.86 -11.06
C GLY A 296 13.36 6.82 -11.13
N ILE A 297 13.35 5.83 -10.24
CA ILE A 297 12.30 4.81 -10.14
C ILE A 297 11.25 5.33 -9.19
N THR A 298 10.16 5.86 -9.71
CA THR A 298 9.05 6.44 -8.94
C THR A 298 8.00 5.43 -8.54
N GLU A 299 7.99 4.27 -9.19
CA GLU A 299 7.01 3.20 -9.01
C GLU A 299 7.66 1.90 -8.54
N PRO A 300 6.89 1.00 -7.92
CA PRO A 300 7.35 -0.34 -7.60
C PRO A 300 7.83 -1.06 -8.86
N SER A 301 9.09 -1.47 -8.89
CA SER A 301 9.66 -2.18 -10.05
C SER A 301 9.41 -3.67 -9.93
N PHE A 302 8.64 -4.24 -10.87
CA PHE A 302 8.42 -5.66 -10.98
C PHE A 302 9.61 -6.36 -11.64
N SER A 303 10.00 -7.53 -11.11
CA SER A 303 11.13 -8.34 -11.60
C SER A 303 12.41 -7.53 -11.85
N PRO A 304 12.89 -6.70 -10.90
CA PRO A 304 13.96 -5.71 -11.12
C PRO A 304 15.28 -6.31 -11.58
N LEU A 305 15.51 -7.59 -11.25
CA LEU A 305 16.71 -8.34 -11.68
C LEU A 305 16.63 -8.80 -13.15
N GLN A 306 15.40 -8.95 -13.69
CA GLN A 306 15.16 -9.39 -15.07
C GLN A 306 14.92 -8.21 -16.00
N SER A 307 14.23 -7.16 -15.53
CA SER A 307 13.89 -5.96 -16.31
C SER A 307 15.09 -5.10 -16.73
N GLY A 308 16.26 -5.34 -16.13
CA GLY A 308 17.47 -4.56 -16.43
C GLY A 308 17.55 -3.22 -15.70
N VAL A 309 16.50 -2.78 -15.02
CA VAL A 309 16.42 -1.48 -14.31
C VAL A 309 17.58 -1.26 -13.32
N LEU A 310 18.05 -2.31 -12.66
CA LEU A 310 19.19 -2.22 -11.74
C LEU A 310 20.55 -2.19 -12.46
N LYS A 311 20.64 -2.60 -13.72
CA LYS A 311 21.91 -2.63 -14.46
C LYS A 311 22.41 -1.24 -14.80
N ASP A 312 21.47 -0.30 -14.99
CA ASP A 312 21.80 1.10 -15.30
C ASP A 312 22.09 1.92 -14.04
N LEU A 313 21.68 1.41 -12.88
CA LEU A 313 21.80 2.10 -11.60
C LEU A 313 22.96 1.61 -10.74
N VAL A 314 23.30 0.34 -10.81
CA VAL A 314 24.27 -0.31 -9.91
C VAL A 314 25.31 -1.07 -10.72
N GLU A 315 26.56 -0.90 -10.37
CA GLU A 315 27.65 -1.66 -10.98
C GLU A 315 27.40 -3.18 -10.84
N GLU A 316 27.55 -3.91 -11.94
CA GLU A 316 27.20 -5.32 -12.03
C GLU A 316 27.96 -6.20 -11.00
N GLN A 317 29.24 -5.92 -10.76
CA GLN A 317 30.04 -6.71 -9.83
C GLN A 317 29.61 -6.49 -8.39
N SER A 318 29.31 -5.24 -8.00
CA SER A 318 28.84 -4.90 -6.67
C SER A 318 27.45 -5.48 -6.40
N LEU A 319 26.56 -5.47 -7.40
CA LEU A 319 25.24 -6.08 -7.31
C LEU A 319 25.32 -7.60 -7.17
N LYS A 320 26.14 -8.28 -7.97
CA LYS A 320 26.38 -9.73 -7.87
C LYS A 320 26.90 -10.13 -6.49
N ARG A 321 27.81 -9.32 -5.91
CA ARG A 321 28.36 -9.53 -4.57
C ARG A 321 27.26 -9.41 -3.50
N LEU A 322 26.40 -8.40 -3.59
CA LEU A 322 25.26 -8.25 -2.68
C LEU A 322 24.30 -9.44 -2.77
N ILE A 323 23.89 -9.84 -3.98
CA ILE A 323 22.98 -10.98 -4.21
C ILE A 323 23.58 -12.26 -3.62
N ARG A 324 24.88 -12.53 -3.85
CA ARG A 324 25.56 -13.70 -3.28
C ARG A 324 25.49 -13.69 -1.73
N LYS A 325 25.75 -12.55 -1.09
CA LYS A 325 25.66 -12.44 0.36
C LYS A 325 24.23 -12.65 0.87
N ILE A 326 23.22 -12.12 0.18
CA ILE A 326 21.80 -12.33 0.52
C ILE A 326 21.43 -13.81 0.42
N THR A 327 21.86 -14.49 -0.61
CA THR A 327 21.57 -15.94 -0.80
C THR A 327 22.30 -16.84 0.20
N GLN A 328 23.40 -16.36 0.78
CA GLN A 328 24.17 -17.07 1.81
C GLN A 328 23.66 -16.76 3.24
N ALA A 329 22.80 -15.76 3.42
CA ALA A 329 22.24 -15.42 4.72
C ALA A 329 21.37 -16.57 5.25
N THR A 330 21.30 -16.68 6.58
CA THR A 330 20.51 -17.67 7.29
C THR A 330 19.55 -16.99 8.27
N ARG A 331 18.59 -17.75 8.84
CA ARG A 331 17.71 -17.23 9.90
C ARG A 331 18.48 -16.78 11.15
N GLU A 332 19.63 -17.39 11.41
CA GLU A 332 20.50 -17.03 12.55
C GLU A 332 21.36 -15.80 12.25
N THR A 333 21.72 -15.61 10.98
CA THR A 333 22.54 -14.48 10.49
C THR A 333 21.83 -13.77 9.36
N PRO A 334 20.72 -13.05 9.63
CA PRO A 334 19.89 -12.44 8.61
C PRO A 334 20.46 -11.13 8.05
N ASP A 335 21.40 -10.51 8.75
CA ASP A 335 21.91 -9.18 8.42
C ASP A 335 23.06 -9.26 7.42
N VAL A 336 22.94 -8.49 6.35
CA VAL A 336 23.92 -8.43 5.26
C VAL A 336 24.41 -7.00 5.09
N THR A 337 25.72 -6.83 5.02
CA THR A 337 26.35 -5.55 4.68
C THR A 337 27.21 -5.72 3.42
N SER A 338 27.07 -4.79 2.46
CA SER A 338 27.86 -4.76 1.23
C SER A 338 27.99 -3.33 0.72
N ASN A 339 29.12 -3.02 0.08
CA ASN A 339 29.26 -1.75 -0.60
C ASN A 339 28.79 -1.89 -2.05
N LEU A 340 28.07 -0.88 -2.52
CA LEU A 340 27.53 -0.75 -3.87
C LEU A 340 28.10 0.49 -4.53
N LEU A 341 28.42 0.38 -5.80
CA LEU A 341 28.71 1.51 -6.65
C LEU A 341 27.48 1.82 -7.47
N LEU A 342 26.87 2.99 -7.24
CA LEU A 342 25.74 3.48 -8.02
C LEU A 342 26.26 4.40 -9.12
N THR A 343 25.75 4.19 -10.33
CA THR A 343 26.09 4.97 -11.51
C THR A 343 24.82 5.65 -12.01
N ASP A 344 24.68 6.95 -11.77
CA ASP A 344 23.53 7.74 -12.27
C ASP A 344 23.82 8.43 -13.62
N GLY A 345 24.79 7.93 -14.35
CA GLY A 345 25.21 8.46 -15.65
C GLY A 345 26.11 9.71 -15.59
N LYS A 346 26.35 10.28 -14.39
CA LYS A 346 27.19 11.51 -14.23
C LYS A 346 28.42 11.30 -13.37
N ASN A 347 28.25 10.78 -12.16
CA ASN A 347 29.36 10.50 -11.25
C ASN A 347 29.10 9.21 -10.47
N PRO A 348 30.09 8.30 -10.33
CA PRO A 348 29.96 7.14 -9.49
C PRO A 348 29.87 7.54 -8.01
N CYS A 349 28.87 7.02 -7.31
CA CYS A 349 28.66 7.25 -5.89
C CYS A 349 28.77 5.95 -5.12
N HIS A 350 29.50 5.96 -4.00
CA HIS A 350 29.69 4.82 -3.14
C HIS A 350 28.61 4.76 -2.06
N TYR A 351 27.90 3.64 -1.98
CA TYR A 351 26.85 3.39 -0.99
C TYR A 351 27.18 2.18 -0.15
N ARG A 352 26.95 2.29 1.16
CA ARG A 352 26.92 1.14 2.07
C ARG A 352 25.49 0.62 2.13
N CYS A 353 25.29 -0.58 1.62
CA CYS A 353 24.04 -1.33 1.73
C CYS A 353 24.06 -2.15 3.02
N GLN A 354 23.11 -1.88 3.90
CA GLN A 354 22.81 -2.69 5.09
C GLN A 354 21.40 -3.23 4.93
N CYS A 355 21.23 -4.54 4.89
CA CYS A 355 19.93 -5.13 4.69
C CYS A 355 19.74 -6.38 5.56
N ARG A 356 18.48 -6.68 5.84
CA ARG A 356 18.03 -7.88 6.54
C ARG A 356 17.22 -8.74 5.61
N VAL A 357 17.58 -10.00 5.54
CA VAL A 357 16.82 -11.03 4.83
C VAL A 357 15.68 -11.51 5.71
N ILE A 358 14.49 -11.70 5.13
CA ILE A 358 13.25 -12.02 5.84
C ILE A 358 12.75 -13.39 5.40
N TRP A 359 12.38 -14.24 6.36
CA TRP A 359 11.71 -15.52 6.16
C TRP A 359 10.37 -15.52 6.86
N THR A 360 9.31 -15.98 6.19
CA THR A 360 8.02 -16.26 6.82
C THR A 360 7.96 -17.72 7.29
N ASP A 361 7.20 -17.96 8.35
CA ASP A 361 6.97 -19.32 8.83
C ASP A 361 6.11 -20.07 7.82
N GLY A 362 6.56 -21.28 7.43
CA GLY A 362 5.89 -22.11 6.42
C GLY A 362 6.47 -22.05 5.01
N ALA A 363 7.43 -21.17 4.71
CA ALA A 363 8.17 -21.25 3.45
C ALA A 363 9.13 -22.43 3.47
N GLU A 364 8.81 -23.47 2.72
CA GLU A 364 9.58 -24.72 2.70
C GLU A 364 11.02 -24.55 2.18
N LYS A 365 11.30 -23.57 1.34
CA LYS A 365 12.67 -23.27 0.87
C LYS A 365 12.80 -21.80 0.46
N GLY A 366 13.74 -21.08 1.07
CA GLY A 366 14.16 -19.75 0.66
C GLY A 366 13.62 -18.62 1.55
N TYR A 367 14.18 -17.42 1.34
CA TYR A 367 13.72 -16.20 2.00
C TYR A 367 12.54 -15.59 1.23
N THR A 368 11.72 -14.79 1.90
CA THR A 368 10.52 -14.16 1.32
C THR A 368 10.76 -12.74 0.85
N GLY A 369 11.78 -12.09 1.40
CA GLY A 369 12.10 -10.72 1.01
C GLY A 369 13.37 -10.21 1.67
N VAL A 370 13.70 -8.96 1.34
CA VAL A 370 14.84 -8.22 1.88
C VAL A 370 14.38 -6.80 2.17
N VAL A 371 14.71 -6.28 3.35
CA VAL A 371 14.54 -4.86 3.69
C VAL A 371 15.90 -4.27 3.98
N GLY A 372 16.18 -3.07 3.46
CA GLY A 372 17.49 -2.49 3.65
C GLY A 372 17.54 -0.98 3.44
N LYS A 373 18.71 -0.44 3.77
CA LYS A 373 19.05 0.96 3.56
C LYS A 373 20.38 1.09 2.82
N LEU A 374 20.48 2.14 2.01
CA LEU A 374 21.72 2.57 1.37
C LEU A 374 22.12 3.90 1.99
N THR A 375 23.30 3.94 2.56
CA THR A 375 23.91 5.15 3.11
C THR A 375 25.01 5.63 2.16
N ASP A 376 24.94 6.88 1.73
CA ASP A 376 26.00 7.48 0.92
C ASP A 376 27.29 7.59 1.74
N ILE A 377 28.34 6.98 1.24
CA ILE A 377 29.68 6.98 1.83
C ILE A 377 30.71 7.54 0.85
N THR A 378 30.29 8.29 -0.16
CA THR A 378 31.17 8.77 -1.23
C THR A 378 32.27 9.65 -0.68
N ASP A 379 31.93 10.58 0.21
CA ASP A 379 32.92 11.49 0.84
C ASP A 379 33.91 10.69 1.70
N ASP A 380 33.43 9.75 2.51
CA ASP A 380 34.28 8.88 3.33
C ASP A 380 35.20 8.03 2.46
N TYR A 381 34.66 7.49 1.36
CA TYR A 381 35.43 6.69 0.42
C TYR A 381 36.52 7.51 -0.29
N MET A 382 36.20 8.72 -0.73
CA MET A 382 37.16 9.62 -1.38
C MET A 382 38.32 10.05 -0.42
N VAL A 383 38.00 10.32 0.85
CA VAL A 383 39.02 10.60 1.88
C VAL A 383 39.93 9.39 2.06
N MET A 384 39.34 8.18 2.13
CA MET A 384 40.13 6.95 2.28
C MET A 384 41.01 6.64 1.06
N GLU A 385 40.49 6.86 -0.16
CA GLU A 385 41.26 6.63 -1.38
C GLU A 385 42.41 7.64 -1.50
N ASN A 386 42.19 8.91 -1.15
CA ASN A 386 43.25 9.92 -1.09
C ASN A 386 44.35 9.54 -0.08
N VAL A 387 43.96 9.08 1.12
CA VAL A 387 44.93 8.61 2.14
C VAL A 387 45.71 7.39 1.63
N ARG A 388 45.06 6.49 0.92
CA ARG A 388 45.67 5.31 0.29
C ARG A 388 46.65 5.72 -0.80
N GLU A 389 46.25 6.64 -1.69
CA GLU A 389 47.11 7.12 -2.77
C GLU A 389 48.35 7.90 -2.22
N GLU A 390 48.15 8.73 -1.19
CA GLU A 390 49.23 9.42 -0.51
C GLU A 390 50.17 8.42 0.19
N GLY A 391 49.58 7.41 0.86
CA GLY A 391 50.36 6.33 1.47
C GLY A 391 51.16 5.53 0.45
N LEU A 392 50.59 5.23 -0.74
CA LEU A 392 51.32 4.57 -1.81
C LEU A 392 52.40 5.44 -2.43
N LYS A 393 52.19 6.75 -2.61
CA LYS A 393 53.21 7.71 -3.09
C LYS A 393 54.37 7.84 -2.12
N VAL A 394 54.10 7.77 -0.81
CA VAL A 394 55.15 7.76 0.21
C VAL A 394 55.92 6.43 0.20
N LEU A 395 55.22 5.28 0.01
CA LEU A 395 55.83 3.94 -0.15
C LEU A 395 56.75 3.83 -1.37
N GLU A 396 56.37 4.50 -2.46
CA GLU A 396 57.24 4.55 -3.66
C GLU A 396 58.48 5.44 -3.50
N LYS A 397 58.38 6.45 -2.66
CA LYS A 397 59.47 7.43 -2.45
C LYS A 397 60.54 7.00 -1.46
N ASP A 398 60.20 6.14 -0.50
CA ASP A 398 61.13 5.81 0.62
C ASP A 398 61.24 4.28 0.81
N ARG A 399 62.39 3.74 0.37
CA ARG A 399 62.77 2.33 0.56
C ARG A 399 63.45 2.07 1.91
N SER A 400 63.31 2.90 2.93
CA SER A 400 64.01 2.76 4.19
C SER A 400 63.16 2.20 5.33
N ALA A 401 63.86 1.67 6.36
CA ALA A 401 63.31 0.83 7.45
C ALA A 401 62.33 1.52 8.41
N GLU A 402 62.11 2.83 8.30
CA GLU A 402 61.10 3.53 9.13
C GLU A 402 59.64 3.22 8.73
N PHE A 403 59.46 2.61 7.59
CA PHE A 403 58.14 2.29 7.03
C PHE A 403 57.45 1.11 7.70
N SER A 404 58.16 0.24 8.39
CA SER A 404 57.56 -0.92 9.09
C SER A 404 56.57 -0.47 10.17
N GLY A 405 56.87 0.60 10.86
CA GLY A 405 56.02 1.14 11.94
C GLY A 405 54.73 1.83 11.46
N PHE A 406 54.69 2.35 10.21
CA PHE A 406 53.51 2.92 9.61
C PHE A 406 52.59 1.79 9.05
N TYR A 407 53.20 0.81 8.43
CA TYR A 407 52.52 -0.38 7.90
C TYR A 407 51.84 -1.18 9.01
N ASP A 408 52.47 -1.36 10.16
CA ASP A 408 51.91 -2.03 11.32
C ASP A 408 50.76 -1.23 11.97
N ARG A 409 50.81 0.10 11.95
CA ARG A 409 49.74 0.97 12.39
C ARG A 409 48.56 0.92 11.42
N PHE A 410 48.81 0.91 10.11
CA PHE A 410 47.81 0.80 9.07
C PHE A 410 47.09 -0.53 9.16
N LYS A 411 47.79 -1.63 9.40
CA LYS A 411 47.24 -2.97 9.61
C LYS A 411 46.43 -3.08 10.90
N LYS A 412 46.80 -2.38 11.96
CA LYS A 412 46.07 -2.29 13.23
C LYS A 412 44.76 -1.50 13.09
N CYS A 413 44.63 -0.62 12.10
CA CYS A 413 43.40 0.09 11.77
C CYS A 413 42.43 -0.71 10.89
N GLY A 414 42.70 -1.99 10.63
CA GLY A 414 41.78 -2.88 9.89
C GLY A 414 41.87 -2.80 8.36
N PHE A 415 42.93 -2.24 7.80
CA PHE A 415 43.11 -2.18 6.35
C PHE A 415 43.87 -3.42 5.85
N SER A 416 43.28 -4.16 4.89
CA SER A 416 43.94 -5.28 4.21
C SER A 416 44.75 -4.77 3.03
N THR A 417 45.95 -5.33 2.84
CA THR A 417 46.89 -4.97 1.77
C THR A 417 46.66 -5.80 0.48
N ASP A 418 45.77 -6.78 0.51
CA ASP A 418 45.66 -7.77 -0.57
C ASP A 418 44.66 -7.41 -1.65
N GLY A 419 44.12 -6.22 -1.68
CA GLY A 419 43.27 -5.72 -2.77
C GLY A 419 41.99 -6.52 -3.05
N THR A 420 41.71 -7.59 -2.32
CA THR A 420 40.62 -8.54 -2.61
C THR A 420 39.56 -8.68 -1.52
N GLU A 421 39.76 -8.15 -0.31
CA GLU A 421 38.73 -8.30 0.72
C GLU A 421 38.48 -7.06 1.56
N ALA A 422 37.25 -6.67 1.43
CA ALA A 422 36.29 -6.28 2.46
C ALA A 422 36.77 -5.20 3.43
N TRP A 423 36.28 -4.09 3.16
CA TRP A 423 36.03 -3.07 4.16
C TRP A 423 34.99 -3.59 5.15
N LEU A 424 35.34 -3.76 6.38
CA LEU A 424 34.42 -3.94 7.50
C LEU A 424 33.54 -2.73 7.72
#